data_1446d67b8c3203e4e46cd7f4db696223
#
_entry.id   1446d67b8c3203e4e46cd7f4db696223
#
_cell.length_a   1.000
_cell.length_b   1.000
_cell.length_c   1.000
_cell.angle_alpha   90.00
_cell.angle_beta   90.00
_cell.angle_gamma   90.00
#
_symmetry.space_group_name_H-M   'P 1'
#
loop_
_entity.id
_entity.type
_entity.pdbx_description
1 polymer ?
#
loop_
_entity_poly.entity_id
_entity_poly.type
_entity_poly.pdbx_seq_one_letter_code
_entity_poly.pdbx_strand_id
1 'polypeptide(L)'
;MRVLVANSQDDFRVKAYAGTNGVLLAMDLAEPRRKGLLGFAIEKQQGDKPWQFLFNSLTFPGKAHTFPQFHATPSDIAPLQKFRWADYAVYPGTTMHYRVHLAYGTADAPVLGESLELSITSDDGHPANQSVIFNRAVAASQAFQRKFPDLDAQISANKNMPIEAWPDAARQWLENGLLGRLQGFIERAVDGQWALDIAIYEYQLQAIIDTVNAAFDRGVQVRVLYHAKPGDEDTTMNEASLAKLPDTSKRGRVTHDIFHDKFIVLSHIAGGERQPQAVLCGSTNFTANGVYRQANVVHVLDDTAIAASYLQTFEQVWATPADVGATRDWITQHNPMNPAQPLFAGFSPRSGGADLRAFVDIINAAKKDVLFVTAFTLPDAILNALLGQPHDDILRYGLQNTVSRITGFHADRTAEFAATALLNTGLEGWLKENMKGQKGNLLVHTKAIVTDFTSDNPTIISGSHNLSAAASNGNDENFLIIRGDTELADRYGLELLRFYEHYRFRYFAKKLALKQVQPLAADDSWTNDYYVEGDLRQLSRLRFAGR
;
A
#
# COMPACT_ATOMS: atom_id res chain seq x y z
N MET A 1 -1.75 15.76 -2.83
CA MET A 1 -1.43 17.22 -2.68
C MET A 1 -0.07 17.38 -2.01
N ARG A 2 0.74 18.35 -2.46
CA ARG A 2 2.07 18.63 -1.91
C ARG A 2 2.20 20.10 -1.55
N VAL A 3 2.82 20.39 -0.42
CA VAL A 3 3.08 21.77 0.05
C VAL A 3 4.55 21.86 0.45
N LEU A 4 5.22 22.94 0.02
CA LEU A 4 6.60 23.26 0.38
C LEU A 4 6.63 24.64 1.03
N VAL A 5 7.25 24.73 2.20
CA VAL A 5 7.56 25.99 2.88
C VAL A 5 9.04 26.03 3.23
N ALA A 6 9.61 27.21 3.20
CA ALA A 6 11.00 27.44 3.57
C ALA A 6 11.12 28.82 4.26
N ASN A 7 12.16 29.01 5.06
CA ASN A 7 12.49 30.31 5.58
C ASN A 7 13.14 31.21 4.48
N SER A 8 13.36 32.47 4.78
CA SER A 8 13.83 33.48 3.81
C SER A 8 15.21 33.16 3.21
N GLN A 9 16.05 32.43 3.92
CA GLN A 9 17.39 32.01 3.46
C GLN A 9 17.38 30.65 2.74
N ASP A 10 16.25 29.96 2.71
CA ASP A 10 16.13 28.57 2.22
C ASP A 10 17.13 27.62 2.89
N ASP A 11 17.49 27.88 4.14
CA ASP A 11 18.38 27.06 4.97
C ASP A 11 17.63 26.15 5.95
N PHE A 12 16.31 26.33 6.08
CA PHE A 12 15.35 25.41 6.69
C PHE A 12 14.10 25.32 5.83
N ARG A 13 13.70 24.10 5.46
CA ARG A 13 12.48 23.85 4.68
C ARG A 13 11.73 22.61 5.16
N VAL A 14 10.43 22.60 4.91
CA VAL A 14 9.53 21.48 5.15
C VAL A 14 8.69 21.25 3.91
N LYS A 15 8.71 20.03 3.38
CA LYS A 15 7.81 19.58 2.32
C LYS A 15 6.83 18.55 2.88
N ALA A 16 5.55 18.76 2.64
CA ALA A 16 4.49 17.87 3.05
C ALA A 16 3.88 17.14 1.84
N TYR A 17 3.53 15.88 2.04
CA TYR A 17 2.81 15.02 1.09
C TYR A 17 1.57 14.50 1.78
N ALA A 18 0.39 14.69 1.21
CA ALA A 18 -0.85 14.19 1.76
C ALA A 18 -1.36 12.97 0.98
N GLY A 19 -1.61 11.88 1.68
CA GLY A 19 -2.42 10.76 1.22
C GLY A 19 -3.83 10.83 1.79
N THR A 20 -4.56 9.73 1.74
CA THR A 20 -5.93 9.64 2.28
C THR A 20 -5.93 9.60 3.81
N ASN A 21 -5.04 8.83 4.42
CA ASN A 21 -5.02 8.58 5.87
C ASN A 21 -3.70 9.00 6.53
N GLY A 22 -2.98 9.95 5.94
CA GLY A 22 -1.72 10.39 6.50
C GLY A 22 -1.12 11.59 5.80
N VAL A 23 -0.20 12.24 6.50
CA VAL A 23 0.65 13.31 5.99
C VAL A 23 2.10 12.96 6.30
N LEU A 24 2.95 12.97 5.26
CA LEU A 24 4.39 12.85 5.40
C LEU A 24 4.99 14.25 5.43
N LEU A 25 5.74 14.56 6.49
CA LEU A 25 6.53 15.77 6.63
C LEU A 25 8.00 15.43 6.40
N ALA A 26 8.65 16.10 5.48
CA ALA A 26 10.05 15.95 5.16
C ALA A 26 10.77 17.28 5.40
N MET A 27 11.78 17.24 6.26
CA MET A 27 12.56 18.40 6.66
C MET A 27 13.91 18.40 5.97
N ASP A 28 14.43 19.59 5.67
CA ASP A 28 15.81 19.81 5.31
C ASP A 28 16.36 21.02 6.06
N LEU A 29 17.62 20.93 6.47
CA LEU A 29 18.32 21.96 7.21
C LEU A 29 19.73 22.09 6.67
N ALA A 30 20.20 23.33 6.44
CA ALA A 30 21.58 23.58 6.04
C ALA A 30 22.56 23.06 7.10
N GLU A 31 23.67 22.50 6.66
CA GLU A 31 24.65 21.82 7.53
C GLU A 31 25.12 22.68 8.72
N PRO A 32 25.43 23.97 8.58
CA PRO A 32 25.87 24.76 9.73
C PRO A 32 24.85 24.86 10.86
N ARG A 33 23.55 24.73 10.53
CA ARG A 33 22.44 24.83 11.50
C ARG A 33 22.17 23.55 12.28
N ARG A 34 22.73 22.42 11.87
CA ARG A 34 22.57 21.15 12.60
C ARG A 34 23.32 21.14 13.92
N LYS A 35 24.28 22.05 14.14
CA LYS A 35 25.06 22.10 15.37
C LYS A 35 24.17 22.33 16.60
N GLY A 36 24.19 21.36 17.52
CA GLY A 36 23.38 21.36 18.73
C GLY A 36 21.88 21.01 18.48
N LEU A 37 21.50 20.59 17.29
CA LEU A 37 20.12 20.19 16.98
C LEU A 37 19.78 18.86 17.69
N LEU A 38 18.87 18.90 18.64
CA LEU A 38 18.34 17.73 19.36
C LEU A 38 17.30 16.95 18.53
N GLY A 39 16.65 17.61 17.57
CA GLY A 39 15.62 17.02 16.71
C GLY A 39 14.59 18.05 16.26
N PHE A 40 13.43 17.57 15.83
CA PHE A 40 12.30 18.38 15.42
C PHE A 40 11.14 18.20 16.41
N ALA A 41 10.53 19.30 16.87
CA ALA A 41 9.26 19.26 17.56
C ALA A 41 8.15 19.64 16.58
N ILE A 42 7.13 18.80 16.46
CA ILE A 42 6.06 18.99 15.48
C ILE A 42 4.73 19.12 16.21
N GLU A 43 4.10 20.28 16.07
CA GLU A 43 2.72 20.51 16.46
C GLU A 43 1.77 20.27 15.29
N LYS A 44 0.59 19.78 15.60
CA LYS A 44 -0.51 19.70 14.65
C LYS A 44 -1.79 20.32 15.22
N GLN A 45 -2.61 20.85 14.31
CA GLN A 45 -3.95 21.35 14.60
C GLN A 45 -4.92 20.82 13.53
N GLN A 46 -6.09 20.38 13.95
CA GLN A 46 -7.17 19.94 13.06
C GLN A 46 -8.41 20.80 13.30
N GLY A 47 -8.79 21.60 12.31
CA GLY A 47 -9.86 22.58 12.46
C GLY A 47 -9.59 23.52 13.63
N ASP A 48 -10.60 23.80 14.45
CA ASP A 48 -10.50 24.70 15.61
C ASP A 48 -9.97 24.04 16.90
N LYS A 49 -9.46 22.79 16.81
CA LYS A 49 -8.87 22.12 17.97
C LYS A 49 -7.57 22.81 18.39
N PRO A 50 -7.20 22.73 19.68
CA PRO A 50 -5.92 23.29 20.13
C PRO A 50 -4.75 22.58 19.45
N TRP A 51 -3.64 23.32 19.29
CA TRP A 51 -2.36 22.76 18.86
C TRP A 51 -1.88 21.67 19.82
N GLN A 52 -1.37 20.58 19.28
CA GLN A 52 -0.86 19.44 20.04
C GLN A 52 0.44 18.95 19.43
N PHE A 53 1.45 18.72 20.26
CA PHE A 53 2.68 18.08 19.79
C PHE A 53 2.44 16.64 19.40
N LEU A 54 3.03 16.21 18.29
CA LEU A 54 3.13 14.81 17.94
C LEU A 54 3.98 14.07 18.98
N PHE A 55 3.71 12.77 19.14
CA PHE A 55 4.38 11.98 20.16
C PHE A 55 5.56 11.19 19.60
N ASN A 56 6.63 11.14 20.39
CA ASN A 56 7.76 10.24 20.19
C ASN A 56 7.62 9.03 21.11
N SER A 57 7.95 7.85 20.58
CA SER A 57 8.03 6.60 21.35
C SER A 57 9.44 6.34 21.92
N LEU A 58 10.35 7.26 21.73
CA LEU A 58 11.71 7.25 22.31
C LEU A 58 11.86 8.42 23.27
N THR A 59 12.74 8.26 24.26
CA THR A 59 13.14 9.31 25.20
C THR A 59 14.65 9.43 25.24
N PHE A 60 15.16 10.50 25.83
CA PHE A 60 16.58 10.62 26.14
C PHE A 60 17.02 9.59 27.21
N PRO A 61 18.30 9.25 27.29
CA PRO A 61 18.83 8.32 28.28
C PRO A 61 18.43 8.70 29.71
N GLY A 62 17.90 7.73 30.46
CA GLY A 62 17.47 7.94 31.83
C GLY A 62 16.15 8.69 32.03
N LYS A 63 15.47 9.12 30.96
CA LYS A 63 14.17 9.77 31.05
C LYS A 63 13.03 8.78 30.90
N ALA A 64 11.99 8.92 31.74
CA ALA A 64 10.74 8.20 31.59
C ALA A 64 9.85 8.87 30.53
N HIS A 65 8.92 8.10 29.95
CA HIS A 65 7.87 8.66 29.11
C HIS A 65 6.90 9.54 29.90
N THR A 66 6.44 10.64 29.31
CA THR A 66 5.39 11.47 29.88
C THR A 66 4.08 10.67 30.05
N PHE A 67 3.80 9.76 29.10
CA PHE A 67 2.67 8.83 29.15
C PHE A 67 3.19 7.38 29.10
N PRO A 68 3.65 6.82 30.26
CA PRO A 68 4.31 5.51 30.28
C PRO A 68 3.45 4.37 29.74
N GLN A 69 2.13 4.40 29.99
CA GLN A 69 1.18 3.39 29.54
C GLN A 69 1.06 3.31 28.00
N PHE A 70 1.45 4.37 27.29
CA PHE A 70 1.42 4.43 25.83
C PHE A 70 2.84 4.45 25.21
N HIS A 71 3.89 4.42 26.03
CA HIS A 71 5.27 4.66 25.60
C HIS A 71 5.38 5.91 24.73
N ALA A 72 4.85 7.03 25.22
CA ALA A 72 4.70 8.26 24.45
C ALA A 72 5.17 9.48 25.25
N THR A 73 5.89 10.38 24.57
CA THR A 73 6.35 11.68 25.08
C THR A 73 6.14 12.72 23.99
N PRO A 74 5.58 13.91 24.29
CA PRO A 74 5.44 14.99 23.31
C PRO A 74 6.78 15.39 22.70
N SER A 75 6.78 15.78 21.43
CA SER A 75 8.02 16.04 20.66
C SER A 75 8.75 17.31 21.09
N ASP A 76 8.16 18.21 21.85
CA ASP A 76 8.83 19.34 22.51
C ASP A 76 9.74 18.89 23.68
N ILE A 77 9.41 17.76 24.31
CA ILE A 77 10.19 17.15 25.41
C ILE A 77 11.13 16.07 24.86
N ALA A 78 10.69 15.30 23.88
CA ALA A 78 11.46 14.24 23.22
C ALA A 78 11.46 14.47 21.69
N PRO A 79 12.33 15.35 21.15
CA PRO A 79 12.33 15.73 19.76
C PRO A 79 12.52 14.54 18.82
N LEU A 80 11.90 14.63 17.62
CA LEU A 80 11.95 13.59 16.60
C LEU A 80 13.31 13.66 15.89
N GLN A 81 14.13 12.62 16.03
CA GLN A 81 15.47 12.53 15.45
C GLN A 81 15.45 11.85 14.08
N LYS A 82 14.67 12.43 13.16
CA LYS A 82 14.55 12.03 11.75
C LYS A 82 14.25 13.26 10.91
N PHE A 83 14.77 13.30 9.68
CA PHE A 83 14.42 14.33 8.69
C PHE A 83 13.14 14.00 7.90
N ARG A 84 12.42 12.98 8.30
CA ARG A 84 11.12 12.58 7.75
C ARG A 84 10.24 11.99 8.84
N TRP A 85 9.02 12.47 8.94
CA TRP A 85 8.03 11.98 9.90
C TRP A 85 6.66 11.88 9.26
N ALA A 86 5.95 10.79 9.49
CA ALA A 86 4.59 10.60 8.99
C ALA A 86 3.57 10.63 10.14
N ASP A 87 2.56 11.48 9.99
CA ASP A 87 1.37 11.48 10.83
C ASP A 87 0.28 10.64 10.16
N TYR A 88 0.01 9.46 10.70
CA TYR A 88 -1.04 8.55 10.23
C TYR A 88 -2.36 8.69 11.00
N ALA A 89 -2.49 9.71 11.84
CA ALA A 89 -3.71 10.05 12.55
C ALA A 89 -4.45 11.21 11.84
N VAL A 90 -4.64 11.05 10.53
CA VAL A 90 -5.34 12.00 9.65
C VAL A 90 -6.55 11.30 9.05
N TYR A 91 -7.68 12.01 9.01
CA TYR A 91 -8.91 11.52 8.39
C TYR A 91 -9.01 12.00 6.94
N PRO A 92 -9.65 11.24 6.04
CA PRO A 92 -9.87 11.66 4.66
C PRO A 92 -10.56 13.02 4.55
N GLY A 93 -10.15 13.84 3.56
CA GLY A 93 -10.75 15.14 3.29
C GLY A 93 -10.52 16.20 4.37
N THR A 94 -9.58 15.99 5.28
CA THR A 94 -9.35 16.88 6.42
C THR A 94 -8.15 17.80 6.20
N THR A 95 -8.34 19.09 6.43
CA THR A 95 -7.23 20.06 6.47
C THR A 95 -6.52 19.98 7.83
N MET A 96 -5.20 19.74 7.76
CA MET A 96 -4.30 19.72 8.90
C MET A 96 -3.35 20.91 8.82
N HIS A 97 -3.12 21.54 9.95
CA HIS A 97 -2.09 22.54 10.11
C HIS A 97 -0.94 21.93 10.90
N TYR A 98 0.28 22.15 10.44
CA TYR A 98 1.50 21.70 11.11
C TYR A 98 2.42 22.88 11.37
N ARG A 99 3.08 22.85 12.52
CA ARG A 99 4.19 23.74 12.84
C ARG A 99 5.39 22.87 13.21
N VAL A 100 6.46 22.99 12.44
CA VAL A 100 7.69 22.20 12.62
C VAL A 100 8.74 23.12 13.20
N HIS A 101 9.16 22.86 14.44
CA HIS A 101 10.18 23.59 15.17
C HIS A 101 11.52 22.87 15.12
N LEU A 102 12.61 23.63 15.03
CA LEU A 102 13.95 23.15 15.35
C LEU A 102 14.08 23.10 16.88
N ALA A 103 14.51 21.97 17.45
CA ALA A 103 14.72 21.83 18.89
C ALA A 103 16.22 21.79 19.21
N TYR A 104 16.68 22.69 20.06
CA TYR A 104 18.06 22.83 20.52
C TYR A 104 18.13 22.70 22.05
N GLY A 105 19.19 23.16 22.67
CA GLY A 105 19.37 23.13 24.12
C GLY A 105 20.06 21.85 24.60
N THR A 106 19.54 21.24 25.66
CA THR A 106 20.07 20.01 26.23
C THR A 106 18.97 18.94 26.33
N ALA A 107 19.37 17.68 26.48
CA ALA A 107 18.44 16.57 26.69
C ALA A 107 17.55 16.74 27.94
N ASP A 108 18.00 17.54 28.93
CA ASP A 108 17.24 17.87 30.14
C ASP A 108 16.28 19.05 29.94
N ALA A 109 16.63 19.97 29.05
CA ALA A 109 15.88 21.19 28.78
C ALA A 109 15.93 21.52 27.27
N PRO A 110 15.16 20.83 26.42
CA PRO A 110 15.02 21.19 25.03
C PRO A 110 14.43 22.60 24.88
N VAL A 111 14.92 23.37 23.92
CA VAL A 111 14.47 24.74 23.63
C VAL A 111 14.01 24.80 22.19
N LEU A 112 12.77 25.21 21.95
CA LEU A 112 12.22 25.38 20.62
C LEU A 112 12.79 26.65 19.96
N GLY A 113 13.37 26.48 18.79
CA GLY A 113 13.91 27.55 17.99
C GLY A 113 12.95 27.97 16.87
N GLU A 114 13.51 28.34 15.71
CA GLU A 114 12.74 28.70 14.51
C GLU A 114 11.75 27.61 14.12
N SER A 115 10.59 28.01 13.61
CA SER A 115 9.57 27.12 13.12
C SER A 115 9.07 27.50 11.73
N LEU A 116 8.60 26.50 10.98
CA LEU A 116 7.84 26.69 9.74
C LEU A 116 6.44 26.15 9.92
N GLU A 117 5.45 26.89 9.43
CA GLU A 117 4.05 26.53 9.48
C GLU A 117 3.53 26.24 8.06
N LEU A 118 2.72 25.19 7.94
CA LEU A 118 2.08 24.82 6.70
C LEU A 118 0.68 24.23 6.95
N SER A 119 -0.15 24.33 5.92
CA SER A 119 -1.46 23.68 5.89
C SER A 119 -1.55 22.75 4.69
N ILE A 120 -2.11 21.56 4.90
CA ILE A 120 -2.29 20.57 3.84
C ILE A 120 -3.59 19.81 4.06
N THR A 121 -4.34 19.56 2.98
CA THR A 121 -5.59 18.80 3.04
C THR A 121 -5.32 17.37 2.58
N SER A 122 -5.73 16.39 3.38
CA SER A 122 -5.68 14.99 3.00
C SER A 122 -6.69 14.71 1.89
N ASP A 123 -6.37 13.73 1.06
CA ASP A 123 -7.28 13.26 0.03
C ASP A 123 -8.53 12.62 0.64
N ASP A 124 -9.68 12.84 0.04
CA ASP A 124 -10.96 12.27 0.49
C ASP A 124 -11.21 10.84 -0.02
N GLY A 125 -10.33 10.33 -0.89
CA GLY A 125 -10.47 9.02 -1.51
C GLY A 125 -11.46 8.98 -2.68
N HIS A 126 -12.01 10.13 -3.11
CA HIS A 126 -13.05 10.25 -4.14
C HIS A 126 -12.69 11.25 -5.25
N PRO A 127 -11.54 11.12 -5.93
CA PRO A 127 -11.30 11.96 -7.10
C PRO A 127 -12.29 11.63 -8.23
N ALA A 128 -12.51 12.60 -9.11
CA ALA A 128 -13.63 12.57 -10.08
C ALA A 128 -13.66 11.33 -11.00
N ASN A 129 -12.50 10.79 -11.41
CA ASN A 129 -12.46 9.71 -12.40
C ASN A 129 -11.65 8.48 -11.94
N GLN A 130 -10.90 8.60 -10.85
CA GLN A 130 -10.04 7.53 -10.37
C GLN A 130 -9.93 7.59 -8.85
N SER A 131 -10.41 6.56 -8.17
CA SER A 131 -10.24 6.43 -6.73
C SER A 131 -9.39 5.22 -6.39
N VAL A 132 -8.60 5.34 -5.32
CA VAL A 132 -7.83 4.23 -4.76
C VAL A 132 -8.09 4.15 -3.26
N ILE A 133 -8.21 2.93 -2.76
CA ILE A 133 -8.35 2.69 -1.32
C ILE A 133 -7.43 1.55 -0.89
N PHE A 134 -6.77 1.77 0.24
CA PHE A 134 -5.97 0.76 0.94
C PHE A 134 -6.66 0.39 2.24
N ASN A 135 -6.76 -0.89 2.54
CA ASN A 135 -7.18 -1.30 3.87
C ASN A 135 -6.03 -1.11 4.89
N ARG A 136 -6.37 -1.16 6.20
CA ARG A 136 -5.38 -1.11 7.27
C ARG A 136 -4.89 -2.49 7.70
N ALA A 137 -5.24 -3.50 6.98
CA ALA A 137 -5.15 -4.89 7.36
C ALA A 137 -3.73 -5.40 7.62
N VAL A 138 -3.22 -5.01 8.76
CA VAL A 138 -2.23 -5.76 9.49
C VAL A 138 -2.82 -5.97 10.88
N ALA A 139 -3.65 -7.01 11.03
CA ALA A 139 -4.40 -7.31 12.26
C ALA A 139 -3.51 -7.49 13.50
N ALA A 140 -2.22 -7.73 13.31
CA ALA A 140 -1.22 -7.87 14.35
C ALA A 140 -0.42 -6.57 14.61
N SER A 141 -0.89 -5.40 14.13
CA SER A 141 -0.16 -4.14 14.35
C SER A 141 -0.31 -3.65 15.79
N GLN A 142 0.72 -2.95 16.30
CA GLN A 142 0.65 -2.30 17.61
C GLN A 142 -0.51 -1.30 17.71
N ALA A 143 -0.89 -0.67 16.60
CA ALA A 143 -2.03 0.23 16.56
C ALA A 143 -3.35 -0.53 16.80
N PHE A 144 -3.49 -1.74 16.24
CA PHE A 144 -4.64 -2.61 16.49
C PHE A 144 -4.67 -3.06 17.96
N GLN A 145 -3.55 -3.55 18.49
CA GLN A 145 -3.45 -3.97 19.89
C GLN A 145 -3.80 -2.86 20.87
N ARG A 146 -3.32 -1.64 20.64
CA ARG A 146 -3.64 -0.49 21.49
C ARG A 146 -5.10 -0.06 21.38
N LYS A 147 -5.71 -0.20 20.19
CA LYS A 147 -7.09 0.21 19.96
C LYS A 147 -8.10 -0.84 20.44
N PHE A 148 -7.75 -2.12 20.35
CA PHE A 148 -8.62 -3.27 20.67
C PHE A 148 -7.89 -4.29 21.55
N PRO A 149 -7.44 -3.93 22.77
CA PRO A 149 -6.60 -4.79 23.60
C PRO A 149 -7.29 -6.09 24.02
N ASP A 150 -8.60 -6.04 24.32
CA ASP A 150 -9.38 -7.23 24.71
C ASP A 150 -9.55 -8.20 23.54
N LEU A 151 -9.80 -7.67 22.34
CA LEU A 151 -9.91 -8.51 21.13
C LEU A 151 -8.57 -9.13 20.78
N ASP A 152 -7.46 -8.40 20.90
CA ASP A 152 -6.11 -8.93 20.68
C ASP A 152 -5.81 -10.09 21.64
N ALA A 153 -6.20 -9.97 22.90
CA ALA A 153 -6.09 -11.06 23.89
C ALA A 153 -6.93 -12.28 23.50
N GLN A 154 -8.18 -12.07 23.04
CA GLN A 154 -9.07 -13.15 22.58
C GLN A 154 -8.51 -13.87 21.35
N ILE A 155 -8.01 -13.13 20.35
CA ILE A 155 -7.38 -13.70 19.15
C ILE A 155 -6.11 -14.48 19.54
N SER A 156 -5.36 -13.99 20.50
CA SER A 156 -4.15 -14.67 21.01
C SER A 156 -4.48 -15.98 21.70
N ALA A 157 -5.60 -16.03 22.42
CA ALA A 157 -6.08 -17.23 23.10
C ALA A 157 -6.74 -18.23 22.13
N ASN A 158 -7.47 -17.74 21.12
CA ASN A 158 -8.13 -18.54 20.08
C ASN A 158 -7.74 -18.06 18.68
N LYS A 159 -6.65 -18.60 18.15
CA LYS A 159 -6.09 -18.24 16.83
C LYS A 159 -7.00 -18.58 15.66
N ASN A 160 -7.97 -19.43 15.86
CA ASN A 160 -8.98 -19.83 14.85
C ASN A 160 -10.28 -19.03 14.99
N MET A 161 -10.29 -17.98 15.81
CA MET A 161 -11.46 -17.13 15.95
C MET A 161 -11.81 -16.50 14.58
N PRO A 162 -13.00 -16.80 14.03
CA PRO A 162 -13.39 -16.27 12.73
C PRO A 162 -13.57 -14.75 12.79
N ILE A 163 -13.23 -14.06 11.72
CA ILE A 163 -13.33 -12.59 11.64
C ILE A 163 -14.78 -12.12 11.82
N GLU A 164 -15.73 -12.91 11.39
CA GLU A 164 -17.16 -12.61 11.51
C GLU A 164 -17.60 -12.48 12.99
N ALA A 165 -16.86 -13.13 13.90
CA ALA A 165 -17.07 -13.01 15.34
C ALA A 165 -16.40 -11.78 15.98
N TRP A 166 -15.61 -11.01 15.22
CA TRP A 166 -14.97 -9.81 15.73
C TRP A 166 -15.97 -8.66 15.82
N PRO A 167 -15.80 -7.73 16.78
CA PRO A 167 -16.62 -6.53 16.86
C PRO A 167 -16.59 -5.72 15.55
N ASP A 168 -17.75 -5.17 15.16
CA ASP A 168 -17.87 -4.36 13.94
C ASP A 168 -16.87 -3.20 13.90
N ALA A 169 -16.65 -2.54 15.02
CA ALA A 169 -15.68 -1.45 15.11
C ALA A 169 -14.25 -1.88 14.75
N ALA A 170 -13.85 -3.10 15.08
CA ALA A 170 -12.54 -3.65 14.71
C ALA A 170 -12.47 -3.98 13.22
N ARG A 171 -13.52 -4.59 12.67
CA ARG A 171 -13.63 -4.90 11.24
C ARG A 171 -13.62 -3.63 10.40
N GLN A 172 -14.43 -2.63 10.76
CA GLN A 172 -14.48 -1.32 10.09
C GLN A 172 -13.13 -0.60 10.14
N TRP A 173 -12.42 -0.69 11.26
CA TRP A 173 -11.10 -0.08 11.37
C TRP A 173 -10.07 -0.75 10.45
N LEU A 174 -10.11 -2.08 10.33
CA LEU A 174 -9.19 -2.85 9.49
C LEU A 174 -9.46 -2.66 7.99
N GLU A 175 -10.72 -2.74 7.58
CA GLU A 175 -11.11 -2.60 6.17
C GLU A 175 -10.95 -1.16 5.65
N ASN A 176 -11.01 -0.17 6.51
CA ASN A 176 -10.74 1.24 6.21
C ASN A 176 -11.56 1.81 5.05
N GLY A 177 -12.83 1.36 4.88
CA GLY A 177 -13.71 1.73 3.78
C GLY A 177 -13.55 0.87 2.51
N LEU A 178 -12.65 -0.11 2.49
CA LEU A 178 -12.43 -0.97 1.32
C LEU A 178 -13.66 -1.83 1.02
N LEU A 179 -14.28 -2.44 2.03
CA LEU A 179 -15.50 -3.21 1.85
C LEU A 179 -16.65 -2.34 1.33
N GLY A 180 -16.83 -1.17 1.94
CA GLY A 180 -17.84 -0.20 1.50
C GLY A 180 -17.62 0.24 0.04
N ARG A 181 -16.35 0.35 -0.41
CA ARG A 181 -16.02 0.65 -1.80
C ARG A 181 -16.39 -0.47 -2.75
N LEU A 182 -16.13 -1.73 -2.38
CA LEU A 182 -16.52 -2.91 -3.15
C LEU A 182 -18.05 -2.99 -3.30
N GLN A 183 -18.77 -2.89 -2.18
CA GLN A 183 -20.23 -2.94 -2.15
C GLN A 183 -20.86 -1.77 -2.93
N GLY A 184 -20.42 -0.54 -2.66
CA GLY A 184 -20.92 0.66 -3.33
C GLY A 184 -20.68 0.64 -4.84
N PHE A 185 -19.60 0.01 -5.33
CA PHE A 185 -19.39 -0.18 -6.77
C PHE A 185 -20.42 -1.14 -7.37
N ILE A 186 -20.70 -2.26 -6.72
CA ILE A 186 -21.72 -3.25 -7.15
C ILE A 186 -23.12 -2.62 -7.13
N GLU A 187 -23.42 -1.81 -6.12
CA GLU A 187 -24.70 -1.14 -5.93
C GLU A 187 -24.99 -0.05 -6.96
N ARG A 188 -23.98 0.42 -7.74
CA ARG A 188 -24.20 1.30 -8.90
C ARG A 188 -25.06 0.64 -9.97
N ALA A 189 -25.09 -0.69 -10.04
CA ALA A 189 -26.00 -1.44 -10.90
C ALA A 189 -27.37 -1.53 -10.23
N VAL A 190 -28.29 -0.61 -10.62
CA VAL A 190 -29.55 -0.41 -9.89
C VAL A 190 -30.71 -1.27 -10.40
N ASP A 191 -30.69 -1.73 -11.65
CA ASP A 191 -31.78 -2.48 -12.29
C ASP A 191 -31.29 -3.31 -13.48
N GLY A 192 -32.22 -3.89 -14.24
CA GLY A 192 -31.93 -4.74 -15.42
C GLY A 192 -31.34 -4.02 -16.62
N GLN A 193 -31.18 -2.70 -16.59
CA GLN A 193 -30.43 -1.94 -17.60
C GLN A 193 -28.93 -1.91 -17.31
N TRP A 194 -28.47 -2.58 -16.24
CA TRP A 194 -27.07 -2.67 -15.87
C TRP A 194 -26.56 -4.10 -15.89
N ALA A 195 -25.26 -4.22 -16.08
CA ALA A 195 -24.55 -5.49 -16.01
C ALA A 195 -23.31 -5.38 -15.13
N LEU A 196 -23.00 -6.47 -14.44
CA LEU A 196 -21.78 -6.68 -13.66
C LEU A 196 -21.06 -7.92 -14.20
N ASP A 197 -19.84 -7.73 -14.69
CA ASP A 197 -18.96 -8.79 -15.15
C ASP A 197 -17.80 -8.92 -14.16
N ILE A 198 -17.81 -9.99 -13.36
CA ILE A 198 -16.92 -10.20 -12.23
C ILE A 198 -15.90 -11.29 -12.57
N ALA A 199 -14.61 -10.98 -12.49
CA ALA A 199 -13.51 -11.94 -12.59
C ALA A 199 -12.79 -12.02 -11.24
N ILE A 200 -12.77 -13.21 -10.62
CA ILE A 200 -12.31 -13.34 -9.24
C ILE A 200 -11.62 -14.67 -8.94
N TYR A 201 -10.48 -14.62 -8.25
CA TYR A 201 -9.78 -15.81 -7.77
C TYR A 201 -10.53 -16.47 -6.60
N GLU A 202 -10.66 -15.78 -5.46
CA GLU A 202 -11.36 -16.27 -4.27
C GLU A 202 -12.63 -15.42 -4.02
N TYR A 203 -13.80 -16.07 -4.07
CA TYR A 203 -15.11 -15.45 -3.90
C TYR A 203 -15.84 -16.07 -2.71
N GLN A 204 -15.50 -15.61 -1.49
CA GLN A 204 -15.89 -16.30 -0.25
C GLN A 204 -16.41 -15.34 0.83
N LEU A 205 -16.35 -14.01 0.64
CA LEU A 205 -16.80 -13.04 1.63
C LEU A 205 -18.31 -12.86 1.55
N GLN A 206 -19.03 -13.29 2.60
CA GLN A 206 -20.49 -13.29 2.63
C GLN A 206 -21.10 -11.91 2.32
N ALA A 207 -20.53 -10.82 2.84
CA ALA A 207 -21.01 -9.46 2.59
C ALA A 207 -20.98 -9.08 1.08
N ILE A 208 -19.99 -9.53 0.33
CA ILE A 208 -19.91 -9.32 -1.13
C ILE A 208 -20.86 -10.26 -1.85
N ILE A 209 -20.95 -11.53 -1.44
CA ILE A 209 -21.89 -12.51 -1.98
C ILE A 209 -23.32 -11.99 -1.89
N ASP A 210 -23.70 -11.46 -0.72
CA ASP A 210 -25.05 -10.91 -0.47
C ASP A 210 -25.32 -9.69 -1.35
N THR A 211 -24.32 -8.80 -1.52
CA THR A 211 -24.45 -7.61 -2.36
C THR A 211 -24.63 -7.97 -3.84
N VAL A 212 -23.86 -8.94 -4.36
CA VAL A 212 -24.00 -9.44 -5.74
C VAL A 212 -25.34 -10.17 -5.93
N ASN A 213 -25.75 -10.99 -4.97
CA ASN A 213 -27.06 -11.64 -5.00
C ASN A 213 -28.21 -10.64 -4.99
N ALA A 214 -28.10 -9.56 -4.22
CA ALA A 214 -29.10 -8.49 -4.20
C ALA A 214 -29.15 -7.73 -5.53
N ALA A 215 -27.99 -7.53 -6.20
CA ALA A 215 -27.96 -6.97 -7.55
C ALA A 215 -28.67 -7.89 -8.57
N PHE A 216 -28.40 -9.19 -8.52
CA PHE A 216 -29.09 -10.19 -9.34
C PHE A 216 -30.61 -10.18 -9.10
N ASP A 217 -31.05 -10.12 -7.84
CA ASP A 217 -32.49 -10.07 -7.47
C ASP A 217 -33.19 -8.79 -7.99
N ARG A 218 -32.43 -7.69 -8.18
CA ARG A 218 -32.93 -6.45 -8.81
C ARG A 218 -33.02 -6.52 -10.35
N GLY A 219 -32.65 -7.67 -10.93
CA GLY A 219 -32.64 -7.88 -12.37
C GLY A 219 -31.36 -7.49 -13.10
N VAL A 220 -30.31 -7.09 -12.37
CA VAL A 220 -28.98 -6.80 -12.96
C VAL A 220 -28.43 -8.04 -13.67
N GLN A 221 -27.86 -7.86 -14.85
CA GLN A 221 -27.24 -8.96 -15.61
C GLN A 221 -25.87 -9.31 -15.02
N VAL A 222 -25.83 -10.21 -14.06
CA VAL A 222 -24.59 -10.65 -13.38
C VAL A 222 -23.95 -11.82 -14.12
N ARG A 223 -22.62 -11.72 -14.38
CA ARG A 223 -21.78 -12.84 -14.83
C ARG A 223 -20.54 -12.92 -13.94
N VAL A 224 -20.16 -14.14 -13.54
CA VAL A 224 -18.98 -14.39 -12.69
C VAL A 224 -18.07 -15.42 -13.34
N LEU A 225 -16.85 -15.01 -13.67
CA LEU A 225 -15.72 -15.90 -13.92
C LEU A 225 -15.00 -16.16 -12.60
N TYR A 226 -14.79 -17.41 -12.25
CA TYR A 226 -14.14 -17.79 -10.98
C TYR A 226 -13.07 -18.85 -11.20
N HIS A 227 -12.11 -18.89 -10.28
CA HIS A 227 -11.09 -19.94 -10.29
C HIS A 227 -11.72 -21.32 -10.07
N ALA A 228 -11.45 -22.25 -10.97
CA ALA A 228 -12.06 -23.59 -11.01
C ALA A 228 -11.04 -24.70 -11.32
N LYS A 229 -9.88 -24.64 -10.64
CA LYS A 229 -8.85 -25.66 -10.78
C LYS A 229 -9.31 -26.98 -10.12
N PRO A 230 -9.30 -28.12 -10.83
CA PRO A 230 -9.73 -29.39 -10.28
C PRO A 230 -8.92 -29.79 -9.03
N GLY A 231 -9.64 -30.17 -7.97
CA GLY A 231 -9.04 -30.60 -6.69
C GLY A 231 -8.54 -29.47 -5.80
N ASP A 232 -8.79 -28.23 -6.16
CA ASP A 232 -8.46 -27.06 -5.33
C ASP A 232 -9.60 -26.74 -4.36
N GLU A 233 -9.26 -26.44 -3.08
CA GLU A 233 -10.22 -26.09 -2.04
C GLU A 233 -10.97 -24.78 -2.39
N ASP A 234 -10.26 -23.80 -2.98
CA ASP A 234 -10.85 -22.53 -3.39
C ASP A 234 -11.93 -22.71 -4.46
N THR A 235 -11.77 -23.68 -5.38
CA THR A 235 -12.80 -24.03 -6.36
C THR A 235 -14.11 -24.45 -5.67
N THR A 236 -14.03 -25.37 -4.71
CA THR A 236 -15.21 -25.85 -3.96
C THR A 236 -15.89 -24.71 -3.20
N MET A 237 -15.10 -23.83 -2.57
CA MET A 237 -15.64 -22.68 -1.83
C MET A 237 -16.29 -21.65 -2.75
N ASN A 238 -15.68 -21.37 -3.92
CA ASN A 238 -16.24 -20.46 -4.93
C ASN A 238 -17.59 -20.99 -5.47
N GLU A 239 -17.66 -22.28 -5.80
CA GLU A 239 -18.90 -22.92 -6.29
C GLU A 239 -20.03 -22.85 -5.26
N ALA A 240 -19.72 -23.09 -3.99
CA ALA A 240 -20.68 -22.95 -2.90
C ALA A 240 -21.20 -21.50 -2.77
N SER A 241 -20.31 -20.52 -2.88
CA SER A 241 -20.66 -19.08 -2.84
C SER A 241 -21.52 -18.63 -4.01
N LEU A 242 -21.41 -19.29 -5.16
CA LEU A 242 -22.14 -18.99 -6.40
C LEU A 242 -23.43 -19.82 -6.55
N ALA A 243 -23.85 -20.56 -5.53
CA ALA A 243 -25.00 -21.49 -5.61
C ALA A 243 -26.31 -20.80 -5.98
N LYS A 244 -26.51 -19.53 -5.58
CA LYS A 244 -27.74 -18.76 -5.91
C LYS A 244 -27.80 -18.32 -7.37
N LEU A 245 -26.67 -18.13 -8.04
CA LEU A 245 -26.64 -17.70 -9.44
C LEU A 245 -26.91 -18.88 -10.38
N PRO A 246 -27.69 -18.70 -11.45
CA PRO A 246 -27.92 -19.74 -12.44
C PRO A 246 -26.62 -20.06 -13.20
N ASP A 247 -26.55 -21.25 -13.81
CA ASP A 247 -25.35 -21.70 -14.57
C ASP A 247 -25.03 -20.79 -15.77
N THR A 248 -26.02 -20.08 -16.30
CA THR A 248 -25.82 -19.08 -17.35
C THR A 248 -25.08 -17.83 -16.89
N SER A 249 -25.05 -17.58 -15.58
CA SER A 249 -24.43 -16.42 -14.95
C SER A 249 -23.05 -16.72 -14.33
N LYS A 250 -22.54 -17.93 -14.44
CA LYS A 250 -21.26 -18.31 -13.85
C LYS A 250 -20.47 -19.25 -14.76
N ARG A 251 -19.15 -19.07 -14.83
CA ARG A 251 -18.24 -19.97 -15.52
C ARG A 251 -16.94 -20.17 -14.75
N GLY A 252 -16.55 -21.42 -14.57
CA GLY A 252 -15.28 -21.79 -13.99
C GLY A 252 -14.15 -21.62 -15.01
N ARG A 253 -13.12 -20.85 -14.68
CA ARG A 253 -11.86 -20.81 -15.42
C ARG A 253 -11.04 -22.04 -15.08
N VAL A 254 -11.09 -23.06 -15.92
CA VAL A 254 -10.36 -24.32 -15.72
C VAL A 254 -8.96 -24.16 -16.27
N THR A 255 -7.97 -24.06 -15.39
CA THR A 255 -6.57 -23.87 -15.74
C THR A 255 -5.67 -24.73 -14.85
N HIS A 256 -4.46 -25.07 -15.31
CA HIS A 256 -3.41 -25.70 -14.51
C HIS A 256 -2.69 -24.70 -13.59
N ASP A 257 -2.70 -23.42 -13.98
CA ASP A 257 -2.15 -22.30 -13.22
C ASP A 257 -3.24 -21.69 -12.33
N ILE A 258 -3.26 -20.39 -12.13
CA ILE A 258 -4.22 -19.71 -11.25
C ILE A 258 -4.98 -18.65 -12.05
N PHE A 259 -6.32 -18.70 -11.97
CA PHE A 259 -7.16 -17.57 -12.37
C PHE A 259 -7.09 -16.50 -11.27
N HIS A 260 -6.12 -15.60 -11.38
CA HIS A 260 -5.77 -14.69 -10.29
C HIS A 260 -6.30 -13.26 -10.49
N ASP A 261 -7.19 -13.05 -11.44
CA ASP A 261 -7.89 -11.79 -11.65
C ASP A 261 -8.76 -11.39 -10.45
N LYS A 262 -8.88 -10.09 -10.24
CA LYS A 262 -9.75 -9.47 -9.23
C LYS A 262 -10.27 -8.15 -9.79
N PHE A 263 -11.36 -8.23 -10.57
CA PHE A 263 -11.99 -7.05 -11.10
C PHE A 263 -13.51 -7.21 -11.29
N ILE A 264 -14.20 -6.08 -11.35
CA ILE A 264 -15.62 -5.98 -11.69
C ILE A 264 -15.77 -4.91 -12.77
N VAL A 265 -16.37 -5.24 -13.89
CA VAL A 265 -16.77 -4.25 -14.90
C VAL A 265 -18.23 -3.91 -14.70
N LEU A 266 -18.53 -2.62 -14.61
CA LEU A 266 -19.89 -2.07 -14.63
C LEU A 266 -20.22 -1.61 -16.03
N SER A 267 -21.31 -2.13 -16.62
CA SER A 267 -21.78 -1.75 -17.94
C SER A 267 -23.25 -1.33 -17.91
N HIS A 268 -23.61 -0.35 -18.74
CA HIS A 268 -25.01 -0.07 -19.07
C HIS A 268 -25.41 -0.92 -20.27
N ILE A 269 -26.65 -1.42 -20.29
CA ILE A 269 -27.21 -2.20 -21.42
C ILE A 269 -27.91 -1.25 -22.36
N ALA A 270 -27.44 -1.16 -23.59
CA ALA A 270 -28.07 -0.37 -24.64
C ALA A 270 -28.17 -1.20 -25.92
N GLY A 271 -29.40 -1.32 -26.48
CA GLY A 271 -29.65 -2.16 -27.66
C GLY A 271 -29.36 -3.65 -27.45
N GLY A 272 -29.35 -4.13 -26.20
CA GLY A 272 -29.01 -5.51 -25.85
C GLY A 272 -27.48 -5.75 -25.66
N GLU A 273 -26.66 -4.74 -25.90
CA GLU A 273 -25.21 -4.82 -25.76
C GLU A 273 -24.69 -4.13 -24.47
N ARG A 274 -23.57 -4.64 -23.92
CA ARG A 274 -22.87 -4.05 -22.79
C ARG A 274 -22.05 -2.82 -23.22
N GLN A 275 -22.36 -1.68 -22.64
CA GLN A 275 -21.62 -0.43 -22.79
C GLN A 275 -20.82 -0.19 -21.49
N PRO A 276 -19.51 -0.52 -21.44
CA PRO A 276 -18.71 -0.41 -20.23
C PRO A 276 -18.62 1.05 -19.77
N GLN A 277 -18.82 1.27 -18.46
CA GLN A 277 -18.83 2.59 -17.84
C GLN A 277 -17.67 2.77 -16.87
N ALA A 278 -17.40 1.74 -16.08
CA ALA A 278 -16.37 1.78 -15.03
C ALA A 278 -15.83 0.40 -14.74
N VAL A 279 -14.65 0.35 -14.13
CA VAL A 279 -14.07 -0.89 -13.62
C VAL A 279 -13.56 -0.70 -12.20
N LEU A 280 -13.77 -1.72 -11.37
CA LEU A 280 -13.11 -1.89 -10.09
C LEU A 280 -12.07 -3.00 -10.24
N CYS A 281 -10.80 -2.74 -9.85
CA CYS A 281 -9.72 -3.74 -9.95
C CYS A 281 -8.68 -3.55 -8.83
N GLY A 282 -7.82 -4.52 -8.62
CA GLY A 282 -6.75 -4.39 -7.62
C GLY A 282 -6.15 -5.72 -7.16
N SER A 283 -5.65 -5.74 -5.93
CA SER A 283 -5.01 -6.93 -5.34
C SER A 283 -5.93 -7.73 -4.42
N THR A 284 -7.14 -7.25 -4.12
CA THR A 284 -8.02 -7.75 -3.07
C THR A 284 -8.82 -8.97 -3.53
N ASN A 285 -8.59 -10.14 -2.91
CA ASN A 285 -9.52 -11.25 -2.99
C ASN A 285 -10.81 -10.93 -2.23
N PHE A 286 -11.94 -11.48 -2.67
CA PHE A 286 -13.23 -11.28 -1.98
C PHE A 286 -13.37 -12.30 -0.84
N THR A 287 -12.45 -12.20 0.12
CA THR A 287 -12.34 -13.05 1.30
C THR A 287 -12.16 -12.23 2.56
N ALA A 288 -12.43 -12.81 3.72
CA ALA A 288 -12.15 -12.19 5.00
C ALA A 288 -10.66 -11.86 5.16
N ASN A 289 -9.76 -12.71 4.68
CA ASN A 289 -8.33 -12.43 4.67
C ASN A 289 -7.98 -11.24 3.77
N GLY A 290 -8.53 -11.17 2.56
CA GLY A 290 -8.27 -10.10 1.60
C GLY A 290 -8.71 -8.73 2.11
N VAL A 291 -9.85 -8.65 2.81
CA VAL A 291 -10.42 -7.38 3.28
C VAL A 291 -9.86 -6.96 4.65
N TYR A 292 -9.67 -7.91 5.59
CA TYR A 292 -9.40 -7.57 6.99
C TYR A 292 -8.01 -7.95 7.50
N ARG A 293 -7.28 -8.88 6.85
CA ARG A 293 -6.01 -9.43 7.38
C ARG A 293 -4.79 -9.19 6.52
N GLN A 294 -4.95 -8.96 5.23
CA GLN A 294 -3.86 -8.71 4.30
C GLN A 294 -3.90 -7.26 3.81
N ALA A 295 -2.75 -6.60 3.75
CA ALA A 295 -2.69 -5.28 3.14
C ALA A 295 -2.96 -5.38 1.64
N ASN A 296 -4.02 -4.73 1.19
CA ASN A 296 -4.52 -4.77 -0.18
C ASN A 296 -4.90 -3.38 -0.68
N VAL A 297 -5.09 -3.28 -1.99
CA VAL A 297 -5.51 -2.07 -2.68
C VAL A 297 -6.63 -2.38 -3.66
N VAL A 298 -7.56 -1.43 -3.79
CA VAL A 298 -8.62 -1.42 -4.80
C VAL A 298 -8.61 -0.08 -5.51
N HIS A 299 -8.71 -0.12 -6.84
CA HIS A 299 -8.98 1.02 -7.71
C HIS A 299 -10.43 0.98 -8.19
N VAL A 300 -11.03 2.14 -8.34
CA VAL A 300 -12.24 2.35 -9.13
C VAL A 300 -11.89 3.37 -10.21
N LEU A 301 -12.08 3.00 -11.46
CA LEU A 301 -11.78 3.81 -12.63
C LEU A 301 -13.09 4.07 -13.39
N ASP A 302 -13.54 5.31 -13.40
CA ASP A 302 -14.66 5.79 -14.20
C ASP A 302 -14.13 6.23 -15.58
N ASP A 303 -13.57 5.26 -16.30
CA ASP A 303 -12.96 5.41 -17.63
C ASP A 303 -13.50 4.32 -18.55
N THR A 304 -14.29 4.74 -19.56
CA THR A 304 -14.95 3.82 -20.47
C THR A 304 -13.97 3.03 -21.35
N ALA A 305 -12.82 3.61 -21.71
CA ALA A 305 -11.82 2.92 -22.52
C ALA A 305 -11.08 1.85 -21.71
N ILE A 306 -10.72 2.15 -20.47
CA ILE A 306 -10.14 1.17 -19.55
C ILE A 306 -11.17 0.08 -19.23
N ALA A 307 -12.41 0.44 -18.89
CA ALA A 307 -13.48 -0.53 -18.64
C ALA A 307 -13.74 -1.43 -19.84
N ALA A 308 -13.67 -0.90 -21.08
CA ALA A 308 -13.79 -1.68 -22.32
C ALA A 308 -12.65 -2.71 -22.45
N SER A 309 -11.43 -2.35 -22.10
CA SER A 309 -10.29 -3.29 -22.14
C SER A 309 -10.49 -4.47 -21.17
N TYR A 310 -11.02 -4.20 -19.97
CA TYR A 310 -11.37 -5.24 -18.99
C TYR A 310 -12.54 -6.10 -19.48
N LEU A 311 -13.58 -5.49 -20.04
CA LEU A 311 -14.72 -6.24 -20.59
C LEU A 311 -14.30 -7.16 -21.75
N GLN A 312 -13.49 -6.67 -22.68
CA GLN A 312 -13.01 -7.46 -23.80
C GLN A 312 -12.18 -8.68 -23.34
N THR A 313 -11.32 -8.49 -22.33
CA THR A 313 -10.56 -9.58 -21.71
C THR A 313 -11.48 -10.58 -21.01
N PHE A 314 -12.49 -10.08 -20.27
CA PHE A 314 -13.50 -10.93 -19.65
C PHE A 314 -14.24 -11.75 -20.70
N GLU A 315 -14.71 -11.15 -21.81
CA GLU A 315 -15.43 -11.83 -22.89
C GLU A 315 -14.58 -12.94 -23.55
N GLN A 316 -13.28 -12.69 -23.74
CA GLN A 316 -12.38 -13.70 -24.29
C GLN A 316 -12.27 -14.92 -23.37
N VAL A 317 -12.08 -14.71 -22.07
CA VAL A 317 -12.03 -15.81 -21.10
C VAL A 317 -13.40 -16.48 -20.95
N TRP A 318 -14.47 -15.69 -20.97
CA TRP A 318 -15.84 -16.20 -20.91
C TRP A 318 -16.16 -17.12 -22.08
N ALA A 319 -15.72 -16.79 -23.29
CA ALA A 319 -15.93 -17.61 -24.49
C ALA A 319 -15.14 -18.92 -24.45
N THR A 320 -13.93 -18.91 -23.90
CA THR A 320 -13.01 -20.07 -23.93
C THR A 320 -12.41 -20.35 -22.54
N PRO A 321 -13.23 -20.67 -21.52
CA PRO A 321 -12.78 -20.71 -20.13
C PRO A 321 -11.79 -21.83 -19.80
N ALA A 322 -11.64 -22.82 -20.67
CA ALA A 322 -10.66 -23.92 -20.52
C ALA A 322 -9.40 -23.74 -21.40
N ASP A 323 -9.35 -22.70 -22.25
CA ASP A 323 -8.24 -22.51 -23.20
C ASP A 323 -7.36 -21.31 -22.82
N VAL A 324 -6.31 -21.59 -22.04
CA VAL A 324 -5.30 -20.59 -21.63
C VAL A 324 -4.48 -20.12 -22.83
N GLY A 325 -4.24 -21.02 -23.82
CA GLY A 325 -3.50 -20.69 -25.04
C GLY A 325 -4.23 -19.64 -25.87
N ALA A 326 -5.52 -19.85 -26.14
CA ALA A 326 -6.36 -18.88 -26.84
C ALA A 326 -6.41 -17.52 -26.13
N THR A 327 -6.51 -17.50 -24.78
CA THR A 327 -6.45 -16.27 -23.99
C THR A 327 -5.11 -15.55 -24.15
N ARG A 328 -3.99 -16.28 -24.07
CA ARG A 328 -2.63 -15.73 -24.23
C ARG A 328 -2.43 -15.10 -25.60
N ASP A 329 -2.84 -15.79 -26.65
CA ASP A 329 -2.71 -15.31 -28.04
C ASP A 329 -3.57 -14.06 -28.26
N TRP A 330 -4.80 -14.07 -27.75
CA TRP A 330 -5.71 -12.95 -27.85
C TRP A 330 -5.16 -11.72 -27.11
N ILE A 331 -4.72 -11.85 -25.85
CA ILE A 331 -4.13 -10.75 -25.07
C ILE A 331 -2.89 -10.19 -25.79
N THR A 332 -2.03 -11.07 -26.30
CA THR A 332 -0.80 -10.65 -27.01
C THR A 332 -1.14 -9.80 -28.23
N GLN A 333 -2.21 -10.13 -28.95
CA GLN A 333 -2.66 -9.42 -30.15
C GLN A 333 -3.48 -8.15 -29.85
N HIS A 334 -4.40 -8.19 -28.88
CA HIS A 334 -5.41 -7.13 -28.68
C HIS A 334 -5.09 -6.18 -27.52
N ASN A 335 -4.15 -6.56 -26.64
CA ASN A 335 -3.66 -5.70 -25.58
C ASN A 335 -2.12 -5.62 -25.61
N PRO A 336 -1.50 -5.16 -26.73
CA PRO A 336 -0.05 -5.02 -26.80
C PRO A 336 0.45 -4.05 -25.73
N MET A 337 1.62 -4.34 -25.16
CA MET A 337 2.21 -3.49 -24.12
C MET A 337 2.43 -2.06 -24.63
N ASN A 338 1.84 -1.10 -23.95
CA ASN A 338 2.00 0.32 -24.21
C ASN A 338 2.22 1.13 -22.91
N PRO A 339 3.35 0.90 -22.22
CA PRO A 339 3.61 1.50 -20.91
C PRO A 339 3.87 3.03 -20.97
N ALA A 340 3.89 3.64 -22.15
CA ALA A 340 4.06 5.07 -22.31
C ALA A 340 2.76 5.87 -22.16
N GLN A 341 1.60 5.21 -22.20
CA GLN A 341 0.31 5.86 -21.96
C GLN A 341 0.22 6.41 -20.52
N PRO A 342 -0.50 7.52 -20.31
CA PRO A 342 -0.75 8.04 -18.96
C PRO A 342 -1.41 7.01 -18.03
N LEU A 343 -2.34 6.21 -18.57
CA LEU A 343 -2.99 5.09 -17.91
C LEU A 343 -3.06 3.91 -18.87
N PHE A 344 -2.43 2.80 -18.50
CA PHE A 344 -2.43 1.55 -19.26
C PHE A 344 -2.94 0.41 -18.39
N ALA A 345 -3.96 -0.30 -18.85
CA ALA A 345 -4.41 -1.56 -18.28
C ALA A 345 -3.80 -2.73 -19.07
N GLY A 346 -3.03 -3.56 -18.39
CA GLY A 346 -2.41 -4.75 -18.97
C GLY A 346 -2.96 -6.02 -18.35
N PHE A 347 -2.92 -7.10 -19.15
CA PHE A 347 -3.42 -8.42 -18.75
C PHE A 347 -2.38 -9.49 -19.04
N SER A 348 -2.47 -10.62 -18.34
CA SER A 348 -1.76 -11.87 -18.64
C SER A 348 -2.77 -13.04 -18.65
N PRO A 349 -2.43 -14.21 -19.18
CA PRO A 349 -1.09 -14.63 -19.64
C PRO A 349 -0.65 -13.98 -20.94
N ARG A 350 0.68 -13.76 -21.07
CA ARG A 350 1.31 -13.18 -22.27
C ARG A 350 2.45 -14.03 -22.78
N SER A 351 2.67 -14.00 -24.09
CA SER A 351 3.84 -14.65 -24.68
C SER A 351 5.10 -13.83 -24.44
N GLY A 352 6.20 -14.51 -24.07
CA GLY A 352 7.54 -13.96 -24.01
C GLY A 352 7.83 -12.97 -22.89
N GLY A 353 6.96 -12.79 -21.88
CA GLY A 353 7.23 -11.94 -20.71
C GLY A 353 7.38 -10.44 -21.04
N ALA A 354 6.57 -9.91 -21.95
CA ALA A 354 6.63 -8.51 -22.38
C ALA A 354 6.29 -7.53 -21.23
N ASP A 355 5.39 -7.94 -20.33
CA ASP A 355 5.03 -7.24 -19.10
C ASP A 355 6.22 -7.14 -18.13
N LEU A 356 6.90 -8.25 -17.84
CA LEU A 356 8.08 -8.23 -16.96
C LEU A 356 9.20 -7.36 -17.53
N ARG A 357 9.42 -7.37 -18.84
CA ARG A 357 10.39 -6.45 -19.46
C ARG A 357 9.98 -5.01 -19.28
N ALA A 358 8.70 -4.68 -19.51
CA ALA A 358 8.21 -3.32 -19.32
C ALA A 358 8.35 -2.84 -17.86
N PHE A 359 8.11 -3.72 -16.88
CA PHE A 359 8.34 -3.40 -15.47
C PHE A 359 9.82 -3.14 -15.17
N VAL A 360 10.72 -3.98 -15.69
CA VAL A 360 12.17 -3.78 -15.58
C VAL A 360 12.59 -2.44 -16.20
N ASP A 361 12.09 -2.13 -17.40
CA ASP A 361 12.41 -0.89 -18.11
C ASP A 361 11.94 0.35 -17.32
N ILE A 362 10.72 0.30 -16.73
CA ILE A 362 10.19 1.37 -15.90
C ILE A 362 11.05 1.58 -14.64
N ILE A 363 11.42 0.50 -13.96
CA ILE A 363 12.26 0.57 -12.76
C ILE A 363 13.64 1.14 -13.08
N ASN A 364 14.26 0.67 -14.17
CA ASN A 364 15.58 1.14 -14.60
C ASN A 364 15.56 2.58 -15.14
N ALA A 365 14.40 3.08 -15.57
CA ALA A 365 14.24 4.46 -16.03
C ALA A 365 14.07 5.48 -14.88
N ALA A 366 13.93 5.03 -13.63
CA ALA A 366 13.81 5.91 -12.47
C ALA A 366 14.98 6.90 -12.37
N LYS A 367 14.68 8.14 -11.93
CA LYS A 367 15.65 9.24 -11.82
C LYS A 367 15.85 9.73 -10.39
N LYS A 368 14.90 9.47 -9.50
CA LYS A 368 14.90 10.00 -8.13
C LYS A 368 14.82 8.88 -7.09
N ASP A 369 13.80 8.05 -7.20
CA ASP A 369 13.54 7.04 -6.19
C ASP A 369 12.70 5.87 -6.73
N VAL A 370 12.78 4.74 -6.01
CA VAL A 370 11.95 3.55 -6.22
C VAL A 370 11.42 3.07 -4.87
N LEU A 371 10.12 3.09 -4.72
CA LEU A 371 9.41 2.53 -3.58
C LEU A 371 8.68 1.27 -4.03
N PHE A 372 8.78 0.17 -3.28
CA PHE A 372 8.05 -1.03 -3.65
C PHE A 372 7.59 -1.87 -2.47
N VAL A 373 6.49 -2.57 -2.70
CA VAL A 373 5.97 -3.60 -1.79
C VAL A 373 5.51 -4.78 -2.64
N THR A 374 6.00 -5.99 -2.33
CA THR A 374 5.71 -7.20 -3.11
C THR A 374 5.37 -8.39 -2.23
N ALA A 375 4.42 -9.20 -2.69
CA ALA A 375 3.87 -10.31 -1.92
C ALA A 375 4.73 -11.59 -1.99
N PHE A 376 5.30 -11.90 -3.14
CA PHE A 376 5.93 -13.19 -3.44
C PHE A 376 7.38 -13.04 -3.90
N THR A 377 8.02 -14.18 -4.15
CA THR A 377 9.38 -14.23 -4.68
C THR A 377 9.43 -13.65 -6.09
N LEU A 378 10.35 -12.74 -6.33
CA LEU A 378 10.55 -12.06 -7.59
C LEU A 378 11.62 -12.74 -8.44
N PRO A 379 11.50 -12.73 -9.78
CA PRO A 379 12.55 -13.21 -10.69
C PRO A 379 13.77 -12.29 -10.64
N ASP A 380 14.94 -12.84 -10.99
CA ASP A 380 16.22 -12.11 -10.92
C ASP A 380 16.23 -10.80 -11.72
N ALA A 381 15.55 -10.74 -12.85
CA ALA A 381 15.47 -9.51 -13.65
C ALA A 381 14.82 -8.36 -12.85
N ILE A 382 13.71 -8.64 -12.18
CA ILE A 382 13.03 -7.66 -11.31
C ILE A 382 13.89 -7.33 -10.08
N LEU A 383 14.47 -8.34 -9.42
CA LEU A 383 15.34 -8.13 -8.26
C LEU A 383 16.56 -7.24 -8.62
N ASN A 384 17.18 -7.48 -9.79
CA ASN A 384 18.31 -6.67 -10.26
C ASN A 384 17.88 -5.22 -10.53
N ALA A 385 16.73 -5.01 -11.18
CA ALA A 385 16.21 -3.67 -11.46
C ALA A 385 15.88 -2.94 -10.15
N LEU A 386 15.21 -3.60 -9.18
CA LEU A 386 14.90 -3.00 -7.88
C LEU A 386 16.17 -2.65 -7.08
N LEU A 387 17.20 -3.49 -7.14
CA LEU A 387 18.47 -3.22 -6.46
C LEU A 387 19.24 -2.08 -7.16
N GLY A 388 19.15 -1.96 -8.47
CA GLY A 388 19.81 -0.93 -9.28
C GLY A 388 21.31 -1.12 -9.44
N GLN A 389 21.98 -0.08 -9.91
CA GLN A 389 23.42 -0.06 -10.13
C GLN A 389 24.15 0.59 -8.95
N PRO A 390 25.43 0.24 -8.71
CA PRO A 390 26.24 0.94 -7.73
C PRO A 390 26.34 2.44 -8.02
N HIS A 391 26.17 3.28 -6.99
CA HIS A 391 26.34 4.73 -7.05
C HIS A 391 25.51 5.44 -8.14
N ASP A 392 24.28 4.96 -8.37
CA ASP A 392 23.36 5.55 -9.36
C ASP A 392 22.51 6.71 -8.78
N ASP A 393 22.73 7.09 -7.52
CA ASP A 393 22.03 8.16 -6.81
C ASP A 393 20.50 8.01 -6.75
N ILE A 394 19.98 6.80 -6.95
CA ILE A 394 18.56 6.49 -6.82
C ILE A 394 18.28 6.00 -5.40
N LEU A 395 17.36 6.67 -4.72
CA LEU A 395 16.89 6.25 -3.39
C LEU A 395 15.94 5.06 -3.51
N ARG A 396 16.16 3.98 -2.76
CA ARG A 396 15.31 2.79 -2.83
C ARG A 396 14.86 2.32 -1.46
N TYR A 397 13.55 2.22 -1.28
CA TYR A 397 12.93 1.58 -0.12
C TYR A 397 12.00 0.46 -0.57
N GLY A 398 12.08 -0.69 0.08
CA GLY A 398 11.24 -1.82 -0.29
C GLY A 398 10.89 -2.77 0.84
N LEU A 399 9.74 -3.42 0.69
CA LEU A 399 9.26 -4.44 1.61
C LEU A 399 8.82 -5.68 0.83
N GLN A 400 9.25 -6.85 1.32
CA GLN A 400 8.86 -8.17 0.80
C GLN A 400 8.29 -9.03 1.94
N ASN A 401 7.42 -10.00 1.63
CA ASN A 401 6.99 -10.96 2.66
C ASN A 401 8.10 -11.96 2.99
N THR A 402 8.97 -12.29 2.03
CA THR A 402 10.05 -13.26 2.19
C THR A 402 11.41 -12.59 2.07
N VAL A 403 12.40 -13.14 2.76
CA VAL A 403 13.81 -12.72 2.58
C VAL A 403 14.27 -13.15 1.20
N SER A 404 14.83 -12.22 0.45
CA SER A 404 15.47 -12.45 -0.85
C SER A 404 16.93 -12.00 -0.82
N ARG A 405 17.67 -12.23 -1.90
CA ARG A 405 19.08 -11.83 -1.99
C ARG A 405 19.31 -10.31 -1.92
N ILE A 406 18.28 -9.51 -2.24
CA ILE A 406 18.37 -8.05 -2.14
C ILE A 406 17.95 -7.52 -0.76
N THR A 407 17.40 -8.37 0.13
CA THR A 407 16.91 -7.90 1.44
C THR A 407 18.08 -7.50 2.32
N GLY A 408 18.11 -6.25 2.78
CA GLY A 408 19.18 -5.70 3.62
C GLY A 408 19.42 -4.23 3.35
N PHE A 409 20.52 -3.72 3.88
CA PHE A 409 21.03 -2.39 3.61
C PHE A 409 22.17 -2.48 2.58
N HIS A 410 22.11 -1.64 1.56
CA HIS A 410 23.04 -1.59 0.45
C HIS A 410 23.55 -0.15 0.25
N ALA A 411 24.63 0.19 0.94
CA ALA A 411 25.18 1.55 0.95
C ALA A 411 25.58 2.05 -0.43
N ASP A 412 26.21 1.20 -1.23
CA ASP A 412 26.66 1.51 -2.59
C ASP A 412 25.53 1.74 -3.60
N ARG A 413 24.29 1.41 -3.23
CA ARG A 413 23.08 1.60 -4.05
C ARG A 413 22.06 2.53 -3.41
N THR A 414 22.39 3.10 -2.26
CA THR A 414 21.45 3.93 -1.47
C THR A 414 20.10 3.25 -1.27
N ALA A 415 20.12 1.94 -0.97
CA ALA A 415 18.95 1.07 -0.90
C ALA A 415 18.83 0.38 0.46
N GLU A 416 17.61 0.31 0.98
CA GLU A 416 17.29 -0.45 2.18
C GLU A 416 15.99 -1.23 2.01
N PHE A 417 16.07 -2.56 2.08
CA PHE A 417 14.94 -3.45 1.90
C PHE A 417 14.69 -4.31 3.15
N ALA A 418 13.44 -4.36 3.57
CA ALA A 418 13.00 -5.16 4.71
C ALA A 418 12.17 -6.38 4.26
N ALA A 419 12.01 -7.35 5.16
CA ALA A 419 11.11 -8.47 4.96
C ALA A 419 10.23 -8.71 6.19
N THR A 420 8.99 -9.15 5.97
CA THR A 420 8.06 -9.49 7.06
C THR A 420 8.35 -10.87 7.68
N ALA A 421 9.01 -11.76 6.95
CA ALA A 421 9.24 -13.16 7.33
C ALA A 421 10.00 -13.39 8.64
N LEU A 422 10.67 -12.37 9.18
CA LEU A 422 11.50 -12.50 10.39
C LEU A 422 10.80 -12.12 11.69
N LEU A 423 9.48 -11.91 11.71
CA LEU A 423 8.76 -11.31 12.84
C LEU A 423 8.50 -12.20 14.06
N ASN A 424 8.98 -13.43 14.10
CA ASN A 424 8.48 -14.45 15.03
C ASN A 424 9.14 -14.50 16.44
N THR A 425 10.13 -13.69 16.79
CA THR A 425 10.73 -13.69 18.14
C THR A 425 11.51 -12.41 18.49
N GLY A 426 11.40 -11.91 19.73
CA GLY A 426 12.35 -11.01 20.38
C GLY A 426 11.87 -9.57 20.58
N LEU A 427 12.26 -8.93 21.68
CA LEU A 427 11.85 -7.63 22.23
C LEU A 427 10.38 -7.63 22.66
N GLU A 428 10.13 -8.15 23.88
CA GLU A 428 8.81 -8.16 24.50
C GLU A 428 8.19 -6.77 24.50
N GLY A 429 6.96 -6.66 23.98
CA GLY A 429 6.21 -5.42 23.88
C GLY A 429 6.37 -4.63 22.57
N TRP A 430 7.50 -4.69 21.88
CA TRP A 430 7.76 -3.96 20.62
C TRP A 430 7.66 -4.82 19.37
N LEU A 431 7.87 -6.14 19.52
CA LEU A 431 7.97 -7.08 18.41
C LEU A 431 6.97 -8.23 18.46
N LYS A 432 6.14 -8.32 19.50
CA LYS A 432 5.08 -9.34 19.59
C LYS A 432 3.96 -9.01 18.62
N GLU A 433 4.04 -9.61 17.44
CA GLU A 433 2.87 -9.80 16.58
C GLU A 433 2.45 -11.27 16.68
N ASN A 434 1.20 -11.50 17.09
CA ASN A 434 0.65 -12.83 17.25
C ASN A 434 0.30 -13.44 15.89
N MET A 435 1.33 -13.98 15.22
CA MET A 435 1.19 -14.58 13.89
C MET A 435 1.28 -16.11 13.88
N LYS A 436 1.29 -16.76 15.04
CA LYS A 436 1.31 -18.21 15.09
C LYS A 436 -0.07 -18.78 14.79
N GLY A 437 -0.20 -19.47 13.66
CA GLY A 437 -1.29 -20.39 13.38
C GLY A 437 -2.32 -19.96 12.33
N GLN A 438 -2.10 -18.88 11.56
CA GLN A 438 -2.95 -18.57 10.40
C GLN A 438 -2.40 -19.29 9.15
N LYS A 439 -3.23 -20.07 8.47
CA LYS A 439 -2.95 -20.52 7.09
C LYS A 439 -2.77 -19.27 6.22
N GLY A 440 -1.60 -19.11 5.59
CA GLY A 440 -1.26 -17.96 4.76
C GLY A 440 -0.61 -16.81 5.53
N ASN A 441 0.70 -16.90 5.78
CA ASN A 441 1.54 -15.85 6.41
C ASN A 441 1.81 -14.63 5.50
N LEU A 442 0.95 -14.33 4.54
CA LEU A 442 1.05 -13.17 3.68
C LEU A 442 0.41 -11.97 4.36
N LEU A 443 1.22 -11.13 4.99
CA LEU A 443 0.78 -9.88 5.62
C LEU A 443 0.52 -8.78 4.60
N VAL A 444 1.39 -8.70 3.60
CA VAL A 444 1.32 -7.74 2.53
C VAL A 444 0.94 -8.48 1.25
N HIS A 445 -0.24 -8.20 0.73
CA HIS A 445 -0.73 -8.76 -0.52
C HIS A 445 -0.81 -7.72 -1.65
N THR A 446 -0.59 -6.45 -1.33
CA THR A 446 -0.36 -5.38 -2.31
C THR A 446 0.88 -5.70 -3.15
N LYS A 447 0.78 -5.53 -4.46
CA LYS A 447 1.86 -5.59 -5.43
C LYS A 447 1.96 -4.22 -6.05
N ALA A 448 2.91 -3.42 -5.59
CA ALA A 448 3.07 -2.06 -6.07
C ALA A 448 4.53 -1.65 -6.17
N ILE A 449 4.83 -0.94 -7.24
CA ILE A 449 6.10 -0.26 -7.45
C ILE A 449 5.76 1.18 -7.82
N VAL A 450 6.40 2.13 -7.16
CA VAL A 450 6.32 3.55 -7.49
C VAL A 450 7.72 4.03 -7.80
N THR A 451 7.95 4.53 -9.00
CA THR A 451 9.20 5.18 -9.38
C THR A 451 9.02 6.69 -9.41
N ASP A 452 10.07 7.41 -9.04
CA ASP A 452 10.10 8.87 -9.06
C ASP A 452 8.99 9.53 -8.22
N PHE A 453 8.65 8.90 -7.09
CA PHE A 453 7.65 9.40 -6.15
C PHE A 453 7.89 10.87 -5.77
N THR A 454 9.13 11.26 -5.50
CA THR A 454 9.47 12.62 -5.06
C THR A 454 9.48 13.64 -6.20
N SER A 455 9.30 13.23 -7.47
CA SER A 455 9.24 14.10 -8.65
C SER A 455 7.81 14.54 -9.00
N ASP A 456 7.67 15.31 -10.07
CA ASP A 456 6.38 15.72 -10.63
C ASP A 456 5.89 14.76 -11.73
N ASN A 457 6.63 13.70 -12.03
CA ASN A 457 6.27 12.71 -13.04
C ASN A 457 6.49 11.28 -12.52
N PRO A 458 5.78 10.85 -11.46
CA PRO A 458 5.89 9.52 -10.92
C PRO A 458 5.29 8.47 -11.87
N THR A 459 5.72 7.22 -11.72
CA THR A 459 5.07 6.08 -12.37
C THR A 459 4.69 5.04 -11.32
N ILE A 460 3.45 4.54 -11.38
CA ILE A 460 2.90 3.53 -10.49
C ILE A 460 2.64 2.26 -11.30
N ILE A 461 3.09 1.12 -10.80
CA ILE A 461 2.70 -0.23 -11.26
C ILE A 461 1.94 -0.87 -10.11
N SER A 462 0.70 -1.33 -10.35
CA SER A 462 -0.11 -2.00 -9.32
C SER A 462 -1.17 -2.90 -9.95
N GLY A 463 -1.70 -3.87 -9.19
CA GLY A 463 -2.76 -4.78 -9.64
C GLY A 463 -2.74 -6.13 -8.93
N SER A 464 -3.25 -7.15 -9.59
CA SER A 464 -3.18 -8.53 -9.11
C SER A 464 -1.83 -9.20 -9.41
N HIS A 465 -1.10 -8.71 -10.41
CA HIS A 465 0.10 -9.32 -10.99
C HIS A 465 1.25 -9.44 -9.97
N ASN A 466 1.69 -10.67 -9.72
CA ASN A 466 2.73 -10.97 -8.73
C ASN A 466 4.17 -10.69 -9.19
N LEU A 467 4.37 -10.02 -10.32
CA LEU A 467 5.66 -9.68 -10.90
C LEU A 467 6.56 -10.90 -11.13
N SER A 468 5.97 -12.07 -11.39
CA SER A 468 6.66 -13.35 -11.54
C SER A 468 6.48 -13.94 -12.92
N ALA A 469 7.33 -14.91 -13.29
CA ALA A 469 7.19 -15.62 -14.57
C ALA A 469 5.87 -16.41 -14.66
N ALA A 470 5.38 -16.97 -13.55
CA ALA A 470 4.09 -17.65 -13.51
C ALA A 470 2.94 -16.65 -13.76
N ALA A 471 3.00 -15.47 -13.12
CA ALA A 471 2.02 -14.40 -13.31
C ALA A 471 1.99 -13.91 -14.77
N SER A 472 3.16 -13.81 -15.42
CA SER A 472 3.27 -13.36 -16.81
C SER A 472 2.80 -14.41 -17.84
N ASN A 473 3.15 -15.69 -17.64
CA ASN A 473 3.02 -16.69 -18.69
C ASN A 473 1.83 -17.65 -18.53
N GLY A 474 1.33 -17.82 -17.30
CA GLY A 474 0.36 -18.86 -16.98
C GLY A 474 -0.90 -18.38 -16.29
N ASN A 475 -0.78 -17.47 -15.33
CA ASN A 475 -1.93 -16.95 -14.59
C ASN A 475 -2.72 -15.93 -15.43
N ASP A 476 -4.02 -15.88 -15.20
CA ASP A 476 -4.84 -14.74 -15.60
C ASP A 476 -4.67 -13.63 -14.54
N GLU A 477 -4.09 -12.51 -14.92
CA GLU A 477 -3.79 -11.37 -14.04
C GLU A 477 -4.13 -10.06 -14.74
N ASN A 478 -4.35 -9.00 -13.94
CA ASN A 478 -4.43 -7.64 -14.45
C ASN A 478 -3.48 -6.70 -13.69
N PHE A 479 -3.05 -5.63 -14.37
CA PHE A 479 -2.23 -4.60 -13.77
C PHE A 479 -2.46 -3.25 -14.43
N LEU A 480 -2.17 -2.20 -13.68
CA LEU A 480 -2.18 -0.82 -14.14
C LEU A 480 -0.76 -0.26 -14.16
N ILE A 481 -0.45 0.53 -15.21
CA ILE A 481 0.70 1.42 -15.24
C ILE A 481 0.14 2.84 -15.35
N ILE A 482 0.44 3.69 -14.35
CA ILE A 482 -0.12 5.04 -14.23
C ILE A 482 1.04 6.02 -14.16
N ARG A 483 1.03 7.06 -15.02
CA ARG A 483 2.12 8.03 -15.14
C ARG A 483 1.65 9.45 -14.87
N GLY A 484 2.50 10.23 -14.21
CA GLY A 484 2.29 11.67 -14.02
C GLY A 484 1.22 12.05 -13.00
N ASP A 485 0.56 11.08 -12.39
CA ASP A 485 -0.44 11.33 -11.35
C ASP A 485 0.24 11.45 -9.98
N THR A 486 0.58 12.69 -9.61
CA THR A 486 1.25 12.97 -8.33
C THR A 486 0.35 12.77 -7.12
N GLU A 487 -0.97 12.97 -7.24
CA GLU A 487 -1.90 12.78 -6.14
C GLU A 487 -2.07 11.30 -5.82
N LEU A 488 -2.22 10.48 -6.85
CA LEU A 488 -2.26 9.04 -6.69
C LEU A 488 -0.92 8.50 -6.16
N ALA A 489 0.21 9.02 -6.68
CA ALA A 489 1.53 8.64 -6.18
C ALA A 489 1.72 9.00 -4.70
N ASP A 490 1.17 10.12 -4.23
CA ASP A 490 1.21 10.51 -2.81
C ASP A 490 0.45 9.50 -1.94
N ARG A 491 -0.71 9.01 -2.39
CA ARG A 491 -1.45 7.93 -1.69
C ARG A 491 -0.63 6.65 -1.62
N TYR A 492 -0.09 6.21 -2.77
CA TYR A 492 0.74 5.01 -2.82
C TYR A 492 2.02 5.16 -1.99
N GLY A 493 2.74 6.25 -2.16
CA GLY A 493 4.01 6.49 -1.48
C GLY A 493 3.86 6.49 0.04
N LEU A 494 2.82 7.15 0.57
CA LEU A 494 2.55 7.13 2.00
C LEU A 494 2.23 5.72 2.52
N GLU A 495 1.40 4.97 1.80
CA GLU A 495 1.04 3.60 2.20
C GLU A 495 2.24 2.64 2.12
N LEU A 496 3.03 2.70 1.04
CA LEU A 496 4.24 1.89 0.92
C LEU A 496 5.25 2.23 2.02
N LEU A 497 5.45 3.51 2.32
CA LEU A 497 6.32 3.94 3.42
C LEU A 497 5.75 3.54 4.78
N ARG A 498 4.42 3.57 4.99
CA ARG A 498 3.78 3.09 6.21
C ARG A 498 4.08 1.61 6.45
N PHE A 499 3.94 0.77 5.43
CA PHE A 499 4.27 -0.65 5.51
C PHE A 499 5.77 -0.85 5.74
N TYR A 500 6.60 -0.18 4.97
CA TYR A 500 8.05 -0.27 5.07
C TYR A 500 8.55 0.13 6.48
N GLU A 501 8.19 1.31 7.00
CA GLU A 501 8.63 1.80 8.31
C GLU A 501 8.13 0.90 9.45
N HIS A 502 6.91 0.36 9.33
CA HIS A 502 6.35 -0.57 10.31
C HIS A 502 7.17 -1.86 10.43
N TYR A 503 7.62 -2.43 9.32
CA TYR A 503 8.36 -3.70 9.30
C TYR A 503 9.88 -3.52 9.35
N ARG A 504 10.40 -2.40 8.87
CA ARG A 504 11.83 -2.10 8.83
C ARG A 504 12.50 -2.24 10.19
N PHE A 505 11.96 -1.56 11.19
CA PHE A 505 12.54 -1.61 12.54
C PHE A 505 12.59 -3.04 13.08
N ARG A 506 11.51 -3.78 12.92
CA ARG A 506 11.41 -5.17 13.38
C ARG A 506 12.38 -6.10 12.66
N TYR A 507 12.46 -5.94 11.35
CA TYR A 507 13.39 -6.72 10.54
C TYR A 507 14.85 -6.51 10.98
N PHE A 508 15.28 -5.25 11.07
CA PHE A 508 16.66 -4.94 11.43
C PHE A 508 16.94 -5.22 12.92
N ALA A 509 16.02 -4.97 13.82
CA ALA A 509 16.16 -5.31 15.24
C ALA A 509 16.42 -6.81 15.42
N LYS A 510 15.72 -7.66 14.69
CA LYS A 510 15.94 -9.10 14.71
C LYS A 510 17.24 -9.50 14.02
N LYS A 511 17.53 -8.98 12.83
CA LYS A 511 18.74 -9.27 12.06
C LYS A 511 20.00 -8.91 12.83
N LEU A 512 19.98 -7.79 13.56
CA LEU A 512 21.11 -7.31 14.38
C LEU A 512 21.08 -7.83 15.82
N ALA A 513 20.12 -8.70 16.17
CA ALA A 513 19.92 -9.23 17.51
C ALA A 513 19.90 -8.13 18.60
N LEU A 514 19.24 -7.01 18.31
CA LEU A 514 19.13 -5.90 19.25
C LEU A 514 18.42 -6.35 20.53
N LYS A 515 19.04 -6.13 21.68
CA LYS A 515 18.48 -6.48 22.99
C LYS A 515 17.61 -5.39 23.58
N GLN A 516 17.79 -4.15 23.12
CA GLN A 516 17.04 -2.98 23.59
C GLN A 516 16.91 -1.93 22.49
N VAL A 517 15.88 -1.12 22.59
CA VAL A 517 15.69 0.04 21.72
C VAL A 517 16.70 1.11 22.14
N GLN A 518 17.40 1.71 21.17
CA GLN A 518 18.33 2.79 21.44
C GLN A 518 17.55 4.05 21.84
N PRO A 519 17.94 4.74 22.93
CA PRO A 519 17.34 6.02 23.30
C PRO A 519 17.70 7.10 22.28
N LEU A 520 17.11 8.28 22.42
CA LEU A 520 17.50 9.45 21.65
C LEU A 520 18.94 9.85 21.96
N ALA A 521 19.68 10.31 20.95
CA ALA A 521 20.97 10.94 21.17
C ALA A 521 20.80 12.24 21.97
N ALA A 522 21.67 12.47 22.94
CA ALA A 522 21.62 13.66 23.79
C ALA A 522 22.23 14.93 23.15
N ASP A 523 22.72 14.80 21.91
CA ASP A 523 23.37 15.85 21.12
C ASP A 523 23.01 15.72 19.64
N ASP A 524 23.70 16.46 18.78
CA ASP A 524 23.45 16.50 17.33
C ASP A 524 24.06 15.32 16.56
N SER A 525 24.71 14.37 17.22
CA SER A 525 25.36 13.20 16.57
C SER A 525 24.39 12.35 15.74
N TRP A 526 23.10 12.34 16.08
CA TRP A 526 22.06 11.65 15.31
C TRP A 526 21.96 12.15 13.86
N THR A 527 22.43 13.39 13.59
CA THR A 527 22.37 14.02 12.26
C THR A 527 23.50 13.58 11.34
N ASN A 528 24.58 12.99 11.86
CA ASN A 528 25.83 12.78 11.11
C ASN A 528 25.61 12.09 9.76
N ASP A 529 24.95 10.94 9.74
CA ASP A 529 24.73 10.18 8.50
C ASP A 529 23.83 10.91 7.47
N TYR A 530 23.04 11.91 7.93
CA TYR A 530 22.21 12.73 7.03
C TYR A 530 22.99 13.77 6.23
N TYR A 531 24.30 13.94 6.52
CA TYR A 531 25.18 14.90 5.84
C TYR A 531 26.42 14.22 5.24
N VAL A 532 26.48 12.89 5.27
CA VAL A 532 27.50 12.13 4.55
C VAL A 532 27.07 11.96 3.10
N GLU A 533 27.91 12.46 2.17
CA GLU A 533 27.64 12.33 0.74
C GLU A 533 27.51 10.88 0.31
N GLY A 534 26.44 10.58 -0.44
CA GLY A 534 26.13 9.23 -0.91
C GLY A 534 25.52 8.29 0.13
N ASP A 535 25.30 8.76 1.38
CA ASP A 535 24.55 7.96 2.36
C ASP A 535 23.05 7.96 2.06
N LEU A 536 22.41 6.81 2.31
CA LEU A 536 20.95 6.63 2.16
C LEU A 536 20.16 7.72 2.90
N ARG A 537 20.60 8.11 4.09
CA ARG A 537 19.91 9.10 4.92
C ARG A 537 20.06 10.50 4.34
N GLN A 538 21.24 10.85 3.82
CA GLN A 538 21.45 12.11 3.12
C GLN A 538 20.54 12.20 1.89
N LEU A 539 20.56 11.18 1.04
CA LEU A 539 19.74 11.14 -0.16
C LEU A 539 18.25 11.20 0.19
N SER A 540 17.80 10.47 1.22
CA SER A 540 16.42 10.54 1.73
C SER A 540 16.05 11.95 2.19
N ARG A 541 16.91 12.61 2.99
CA ARG A 541 16.69 13.99 3.44
C ARG A 541 16.48 14.93 2.25
N LEU A 542 17.38 14.90 1.29
CA LEU A 542 17.36 15.80 0.13
C LEU A 542 16.15 15.51 -0.77
N ARG A 543 15.93 14.27 -1.18
CA ARG A 543 14.86 13.89 -2.12
C ARG A 543 13.47 14.21 -1.59
N PHE A 544 13.16 13.78 -0.37
CA PHE A 544 11.83 14.04 0.20
C PHE A 544 11.58 15.51 0.51
N ALA A 545 12.59 16.28 0.88
CA ALA A 545 12.47 17.73 1.08
C ALA A 545 12.45 18.54 -0.23
N GLY A 546 12.63 17.89 -1.40
CA GLY A 546 12.57 18.55 -2.70
C GLY A 546 13.85 19.29 -3.07
N ARG A 547 15.00 18.74 -2.72
CA ARG A 547 16.34 19.19 -3.16
C ARG A 547 16.80 18.40 -4.38
#